data_54157cdfc8768f8559d55333113ac6cd
#
_entry.id   54157cdfc8768f8559d55333113ac6cd
#
_cell.length_a   1.000
_cell.length_b   1.000
_cell.length_c   1.000
_cell.angle_alpha   90.00
_cell.angle_beta   90.00
_cell.angle_gamma   90.00
#
_symmetry.space_group_name_H-M   'P 1'
#
loop_
_entity.id
_entity.type
_entity.pdbx_description
1 polymer ?
#
loop_
_entity_poly.entity_id
_entity_poly.type
_entity_poly.pdbx_seq_one_letter_code
_entity_poly.pdbx_strand_id
1 'polypeptide(L)'
;LVLACCLGRAGVPCTVLEAATVAPPELRASTFHPPTLDLLDGFGLTAPLLAAGLKAPTWQVRLHETGEAAVFDLGLLADDTRHPYRLQCPQAELVRVAERLALSYPSVRVLRGARVHGLEQHDQSVTVKFDLNGQAQQLACALLVGADGGRSVVRGYVSERFDGETYPETTLLATT
;
A
#
# COMPACT_ATOMS: atom_id res chain seq x y z
N LEU A 1 -4.40 -0.54 4.18
CA LEU A 1 -4.70 0.57 5.12
C LEU A 1 -5.42 1.73 4.43
N VAL A 2 -5.01 2.21 3.24
CA VAL A 2 -5.70 3.32 2.55
C VAL A 2 -7.17 2.99 2.30
N LEU A 3 -7.50 1.79 1.82
CA LEU A 3 -8.89 1.35 1.70
C LEU A 3 -9.64 1.37 3.04
N ALA A 4 -8.98 0.98 4.13
CA ALA A 4 -9.58 1.05 5.47
C ALA A 4 -9.88 2.50 5.88
N CYS A 5 -9.03 3.47 5.52
CA CYS A 5 -9.33 4.89 5.70
C CYS A 5 -10.55 5.34 4.88
N CYS A 6 -10.66 4.86 3.62
CA CYS A 6 -11.83 5.17 2.77
C CYS A 6 -13.13 4.64 3.39
N LEU A 7 -13.14 3.38 3.79
CA LEU A 7 -14.30 2.72 4.39
C LEU A 7 -14.65 3.33 5.74
N GLY A 8 -13.64 3.60 6.58
CA GLY A 8 -13.83 4.24 7.88
C GLY A 8 -14.46 5.62 7.78
N ARG A 9 -14.00 6.45 6.83
CA ARG A 9 -14.60 7.77 6.55
C ARG A 9 -16.06 7.67 6.09
N ALA A 10 -16.39 6.60 5.37
CA ALA A 10 -17.76 6.31 4.94
C ALA A 10 -18.61 5.62 6.03
N GLY A 11 -18.06 5.36 7.23
CA GLY A 11 -18.75 4.65 8.30
C GLY A 11 -18.96 3.15 8.03
N VAL A 12 -18.32 2.60 7.00
CA VAL A 12 -18.44 1.18 6.64
C VAL A 12 -17.55 0.33 7.57
N PRO A 13 -18.12 -0.69 8.26
CA PRO A 13 -17.33 -1.58 9.10
C PRO A 13 -16.24 -2.29 8.31
N CYS A 14 -15.01 -2.23 8.80
CA CYS A 14 -13.85 -2.83 8.15
C CYS A 14 -12.91 -3.47 9.19
N THR A 15 -12.45 -4.69 8.91
CA THR A 15 -11.39 -5.33 9.69
C THR A 15 -10.21 -5.61 8.77
N VAL A 16 -9.05 -5.06 9.11
CA VAL A 16 -7.78 -5.34 8.44
C VAL A 16 -7.07 -6.48 9.18
N LEU A 17 -6.72 -7.54 8.47
CA LEU A 17 -5.90 -8.64 8.97
C LEU A 17 -4.49 -8.48 8.42
N GLU A 18 -3.50 -8.31 9.30
CA GLU A 18 -2.08 -8.17 8.96
C GLU A 18 -1.26 -9.25 9.65
N ALA A 19 -0.54 -10.06 8.87
CA ALA A 19 0.23 -11.17 9.40
C ALA A 19 1.45 -10.73 10.24
N ALA A 20 2.03 -9.58 9.93
CA ALA A 20 3.13 -9.02 10.70
C ALA A 20 2.63 -8.42 12.01
N THR A 21 3.35 -8.67 13.10
CA THR A 21 3.06 -8.10 14.42
C THR A 21 3.45 -6.63 14.53
N VAL A 22 4.49 -6.23 13.78
CA VAL A 22 4.97 -4.86 13.65
C VAL A 22 5.14 -4.50 12.18
N ALA A 23 5.05 -3.22 11.85
CA ALA A 23 5.37 -2.77 10.50
C ALA A 23 6.85 -3.10 10.19
N PRO A 24 7.14 -3.77 9.07
CA PRO A 24 8.52 -4.10 8.73
C PRO A 24 9.33 -2.82 8.51
N PRO A 25 10.57 -2.74 9.02
CA PRO A 25 11.43 -1.57 8.85
C PRO A 25 11.98 -1.45 7.42
N GLU A 26 11.73 -2.44 6.57
CA GLU A 26 12.28 -2.51 5.22
C GLU A 26 11.78 -1.41 4.31
N LEU A 27 12.70 -0.78 3.61
CA LEU A 27 12.43 0.20 2.56
C LEU A 27 12.00 -0.54 1.28
N ARG A 28 10.70 -0.79 1.13
CA ARG A 28 10.15 -1.41 -0.08
C ARG A 28 9.93 -0.41 -1.20
N ALA A 29 9.57 0.81 -0.85
CA ALA A 29 9.37 1.93 -1.77
C ALA A 29 9.60 3.24 -1.04
N SER A 30 10.04 4.25 -1.79
CA SER A 30 10.37 5.57 -1.23
C SER A 30 9.89 6.74 -2.10
N THR A 31 9.07 6.47 -3.11
CA THR A 31 8.67 7.51 -4.05
C THR A 31 7.17 7.51 -4.26
N PHE A 32 6.53 8.67 -4.04
CA PHE A 32 5.15 8.93 -4.36
C PHE A 32 5.05 9.85 -5.57
N HIS A 33 4.26 9.46 -6.55
CA HIS A 33 4.04 10.22 -7.78
C HIS A 33 2.82 11.13 -7.66
N PRO A 34 2.69 12.18 -8.51
CA PRO A 34 1.60 13.14 -8.47
C PRO A 34 0.20 12.54 -8.32
N PRO A 35 -0.23 11.55 -9.15
CA PRO A 35 -1.58 10.99 -9.01
C PRO A 35 -1.83 10.30 -7.66
N THR A 36 -0.78 9.68 -7.10
CA THR A 36 -0.88 9.06 -5.77
C THR A 36 -1.02 10.12 -4.69
N LEU A 37 -0.27 11.22 -4.77
CA LEU A 37 -0.36 12.31 -3.82
C LEU A 37 -1.73 13.00 -3.87
N ASP A 38 -2.29 13.21 -5.06
CA ASP A 38 -3.62 13.76 -5.24
C ASP A 38 -4.71 12.86 -4.66
N LEU A 39 -4.60 11.53 -4.88
CA LEU A 39 -5.50 10.55 -4.28
C LEU A 39 -5.43 10.59 -2.74
N LEU A 40 -4.23 10.54 -2.19
CA LEU A 40 -3.99 10.54 -0.74
C LEU A 40 -4.41 11.85 -0.07
N ASP A 41 -4.34 12.97 -0.80
CA ASP A 41 -4.76 14.28 -0.31
C ASP A 41 -6.26 14.32 -0.01
N GLY A 42 -7.07 13.64 -0.82
CA GLY A 42 -8.50 13.46 -0.57
C GLY A 42 -8.82 12.79 0.78
N PHE A 43 -7.85 12.14 1.42
CA PHE A 43 -7.97 11.51 2.74
C PHE A 43 -7.19 12.22 3.85
N GLY A 44 -6.51 13.33 3.53
CA GLY A 44 -5.66 14.04 4.48
C GLY A 44 -4.32 13.34 4.77
N LEU A 45 -3.93 12.37 3.96
CA LEU A 45 -2.70 11.59 4.14
C LEU A 45 -1.47 12.27 3.51
N THR A 46 -1.67 13.16 2.53
CA THR A 46 -0.56 13.80 1.80
C THR A 46 0.21 14.81 2.68
N ALA A 47 -0.48 15.63 3.45
CA ALA A 47 0.18 16.66 4.26
C ALA A 47 1.21 16.10 5.26
N PRO A 48 0.92 15.03 6.03
CA PRO A 48 1.92 14.39 6.89
C PRO A 48 3.12 13.81 6.12
N LEU A 49 2.89 13.27 4.91
CA LEU A 49 3.96 12.75 4.07
C LEU A 49 4.86 13.85 3.54
N LEU A 50 4.27 15.00 3.16
CA LEU A 50 5.04 16.18 2.73
C LEU A 50 5.93 16.73 3.84
N ALA A 51 5.50 16.63 5.09
CA ALA A 51 6.28 17.05 6.25
C ALA A 51 7.47 16.11 6.54
N ALA A 52 7.36 14.84 6.15
CA ALA A 52 8.36 13.81 6.40
C ALA A 52 9.29 13.54 5.21
N GLY A 53 8.90 13.97 4.00
CA GLY A 53 9.60 13.66 2.75
C GLY A 53 10.24 14.85 2.09
N LEU A 54 10.94 14.59 0.98
CA LEU A 54 11.60 15.58 0.15
C LEU A 54 10.91 15.67 -1.22
N LYS A 55 10.57 16.88 -1.65
CA LYS A 55 10.01 17.15 -2.98
C LYS A 55 11.12 17.08 -4.03
N ALA A 56 10.92 16.27 -5.06
CA ALA A 56 11.78 16.17 -6.22
C ALA A 56 11.00 16.63 -7.47
N PRO A 57 11.13 17.91 -7.88
CA PRO A 57 10.37 18.45 -9.00
C PRO A 57 10.88 17.92 -10.35
N THR A 58 12.11 17.42 -10.40
CA THR A 58 12.70 16.87 -11.62
C THR A 58 13.21 15.46 -11.39
N TRP A 59 13.27 14.67 -12.45
CA TRP A 59 14.01 13.42 -12.48
C TRP A 59 14.69 13.25 -13.84
N GLN A 60 15.70 12.37 -13.92
CA GLN A 60 16.46 12.22 -15.14
C GLN A 60 16.86 10.76 -15.37
N VAL A 61 16.95 10.40 -16.64
CA VAL A 61 17.58 9.19 -17.12
C VAL A 61 18.93 9.56 -17.73
N ARG A 62 19.98 8.89 -17.33
CA ARG A 62 21.32 9.11 -17.87
C ARG A 62 21.86 7.84 -18.50
N LEU A 63 22.39 7.94 -19.70
CA LEU A 63 23.09 6.87 -20.37
C LEU A 63 24.57 6.94 -19.94
N HIS A 64 25.05 5.87 -19.33
CA HIS A 64 26.42 5.83 -18.79
C HIS A 64 27.46 5.95 -19.90
N GLU A 65 27.23 5.28 -21.04
CA GLU A 65 28.18 5.20 -22.14
C GLU A 65 28.36 6.50 -22.91
N THR A 66 27.29 7.24 -23.16
CA THR A 66 27.31 8.49 -23.96
C THR A 66 27.30 9.76 -23.11
N GLY A 67 26.96 9.65 -21.83
CA GLY A 67 26.75 10.79 -20.95
C GLY A 67 25.47 11.57 -21.22
N GLU A 68 24.66 11.15 -22.21
CA GLU A 68 23.39 11.78 -22.53
C GLU A 68 22.42 11.69 -21.36
N ALA A 69 21.65 12.75 -21.15
CA ALA A 69 20.65 12.81 -20.10
C ALA A 69 19.31 13.34 -20.64
N ALA A 70 18.23 12.60 -20.38
CA ALA A 70 16.87 13.10 -20.51
C ALA A 70 16.41 13.61 -19.14
N VAL A 71 16.01 14.89 -19.07
CA VAL A 71 15.53 15.52 -17.84
C VAL A 71 14.03 15.74 -17.99
N PHE A 72 13.26 15.29 -17.00
CA PHE A 72 11.83 15.42 -16.92
C PHE A 72 11.48 16.42 -15.82
N ASP A 73 10.93 17.58 -16.20
CA ASP A 73 10.43 18.59 -15.28
C ASP A 73 8.95 18.34 -15.00
N LEU A 74 8.64 17.91 -13.78
CA LEU A 74 7.27 17.68 -13.35
C LEU A 74 6.49 18.98 -13.10
N GLY A 75 7.18 20.13 -13.01
CA GLY A 75 6.55 21.43 -12.94
C GLY A 75 5.63 21.73 -14.13
N LEU A 76 5.89 21.09 -15.27
CA LEU A 76 5.01 21.17 -16.46
C LEU A 76 3.60 20.61 -16.23
N LEU A 77 3.40 19.84 -15.16
CA LEU A 77 2.09 19.28 -14.77
C LEU A 77 1.32 20.18 -13.79
N ALA A 78 1.76 21.42 -13.57
CA ALA A 78 1.16 22.31 -12.56
C ALA A 78 -0.33 22.62 -12.80
N ASP A 79 -0.78 22.55 -14.06
CA ASP A 79 -2.20 22.75 -14.41
C ASP A 79 -3.04 21.49 -14.23
N ASP A 80 -2.40 20.29 -14.15
CA ASP A 80 -3.07 18.99 -14.06
C ASP A 80 -3.11 18.41 -12.64
N THR A 81 -2.21 18.85 -11.74
CA THR A 81 -2.08 18.31 -10.39
C THR A 81 -1.65 19.39 -9.38
N ARG A 82 -2.12 19.26 -8.15
CA ARG A 82 -1.63 20.10 -7.03
C ARG A 82 -0.25 19.69 -6.52
N HIS A 83 0.26 18.54 -6.99
CA HIS A 83 1.53 17.96 -6.57
C HIS A 83 2.45 17.69 -7.76
N PRO A 84 2.91 18.75 -8.51
CA PRO A 84 3.72 18.61 -9.71
C PRO A 84 5.19 18.25 -9.37
N TYR A 85 5.39 17.19 -8.58
CA TYR A 85 6.67 16.67 -8.12
C TYR A 85 6.55 15.22 -7.67
N ARG A 86 7.66 14.52 -7.60
CA ARG A 86 7.76 13.25 -6.87
C ARG A 86 8.10 13.56 -5.41
N LEU A 87 7.47 12.86 -4.49
CA LEU A 87 7.82 12.92 -3.07
C LEU A 87 8.69 11.73 -2.72
N GLN A 88 9.93 11.99 -2.31
CA GLN A 88 10.82 10.99 -1.73
C GLN A 88 10.49 10.87 -0.24
N CYS A 89 9.82 9.78 0.12
CA CYS A 89 9.40 9.51 1.48
C CYS A 89 9.29 7.99 1.67
N PRO A 90 9.85 7.41 2.75
CA PRO A 90 9.71 5.98 3.00
C PRO A 90 8.25 5.54 3.05
N GLN A 91 7.91 4.42 2.39
CA GLN A 91 6.56 3.87 2.41
C GLN A 91 6.07 3.58 3.84
N ALA A 92 6.99 3.28 4.76
CA ALA A 92 6.68 3.08 6.18
C ALA A 92 5.97 4.28 6.81
N GLU A 93 6.24 5.51 6.35
CA GLU A 93 5.56 6.72 6.80
C GLU A 93 4.09 6.72 6.38
N LEU A 94 3.79 6.33 5.12
CA LEU A 94 2.40 6.16 4.69
C LEU A 94 1.68 5.10 5.53
N VAL A 95 2.33 3.97 5.78
CA VAL A 95 1.75 2.90 6.61
C VAL A 95 1.41 3.43 8.00
N ARG A 96 2.34 4.14 8.64
CA ARG A 96 2.17 4.71 9.98
C ARG A 96 1.02 5.75 10.04
N VAL A 97 0.98 6.66 9.06
CA VAL A 97 -0.04 7.72 9.00
C VAL A 97 -1.42 7.13 8.68
N ALA A 98 -1.49 6.24 7.70
CA ALA A 98 -2.74 5.59 7.30
C ALA A 98 -3.30 4.68 8.41
N GLU A 99 -2.45 3.95 9.15
CA GLU A 99 -2.91 3.14 10.27
C GLU A 99 -3.49 4.01 11.40
N ARG A 100 -2.80 5.11 11.74
CA ARG A 100 -3.31 6.06 12.74
C ARG A 100 -4.67 6.64 12.33
N LEU A 101 -4.80 7.04 11.07
CA LEU A 101 -6.07 7.55 10.54
C LEU A 101 -7.15 6.47 10.54
N ALA A 102 -6.84 5.26 10.07
CA ALA A 102 -7.79 4.15 10.05
C ALA A 102 -8.33 3.84 11.46
N LEU A 103 -7.44 3.77 12.46
CA LEU A 103 -7.80 3.51 13.86
C LEU A 103 -8.56 4.67 14.53
N SER A 104 -8.59 5.86 13.95
CA SER A 104 -9.43 6.97 14.44
C SER A 104 -10.91 6.78 14.12
N TYR A 105 -11.25 5.88 13.20
CA TYR A 105 -12.63 5.58 12.85
C TYR A 105 -13.16 4.40 13.69
N PRO A 106 -14.27 4.59 14.47
CA PRO A 106 -14.83 3.51 15.30
C PRO A 106 -15.25 2.27 14.52
N SER A 107 -15.54 2.42 13.22
CA SER A 107 -15.92 1.33 12.31
C SER A 107 -14.74 0.48 11.82
N VAL A 108 -13.50 0.88 12.10
CA VAL A 108 -12.30 0.18 11.60
C VAL A 108 -11.56 -0.54 12.72
N ARG A 109 -11.18 -1.77 12.44
CA ARG A 109 -10.31 -2.59 13.31
C ARG A 109 -9.08 -3.04 12.53
N VAL A 110 -7.91 -3.02 13.15
CA VAL A 110 -6.66 -3.56 12.61
C VAL A 110 -6.17 -4.65 13.55
N LEU A 111 -6.09 -5.88 13.06
CA LEU A 111 -5.57 -7.03 13.81
C LEU A 111 -4.19 -7.38 13.25
N ARG A 112 -3.15 -7.06 14.02
CA ARG A 112 -1.77 -7.45 13.72
C ARG A 112 -1.46 -8.83 14.27
N GLY A 113 -0.55 -9.55 13.62
CA GLY A 113 -0.27 -10.96 13.93
C GLY A 113 -1.37 -11.91 13.44
N ALA A 114 -2.32 -11.41 12.64
CA ALA A 114 -3.44 -12.17 12.09
C ALA A 114 -3.04 -12.78 10.74
N ARG A 115 -2.62 -14.02 10.75
CA ARG A 115 -2.18 -14.76 9.55
C ARG A 115 -3.33 -15.53 8.92
N VAL A 116 -3.82 -15.04 7.78
CA VAL A 116 -4.85 -15.73 6.99
C VAL A 116 -4.25 -16.99 6.35
N HIS A 117 -4.97 -18.11 6.46
CA HIS A 117 -4.57 -19.39 5.89
C HIS A 117 -5.70 -20.11 5.14
N GLY A 118 -6.96 -19.61 5.22
CA GLY A 118 -8.09 -20.24 4.55
C GLY A 118 -9.26 -19.30 4.32
N LEU A 119 -10.04 -19.60 3.29
CA LEU A 119 -11.23 -18.87 2.91
C LEU A 119 -12.34 -19.87 2.52
N GLU A 120 -13.57 -19.53 2.86
CA GLU A 120 -14.78 -20.23 2.39
C GLU A 120 -15.75 -19.19 1.84
N GLN A 121 -16.05 -19.28 0.56
CA GLN A 121 -16.98 -18.37 -0.10
C GLN A 121 -18.39 -18.99 -0.08
N HIS A 122 -19.37 -18.18 0.30
CA HIS A 122 -20.79 -18.49 0.30
C HIS A 122 -21.53 -17.49 -0.59
N ASP A 123 -22.81 -17.72 -0.87
CA ASP A 123 -23.61 -16.86 -1.78
C ASP A 123 -23.63 -15.38 -1.37
N GLN A 124 -23.64 -15.08 -0.07
CA GLN A 124 -23.78 -13.72 0.47
C GLN A 124 -22.63 -13.32 1.42
N SER A 125 -21.63 -14.18 1.59
CA SER A 125 -20.57 -13.94 2.57
C SER A 125 -19.30 -14.71 2.27
N VAL A 126 -18.21 -14.29 2.91
CA VAL A 126 -16.93 -15.01 2.94
C VAL A 126 -16.55 -15.26 4.39
N THR A 127 -16.21 -16.51 4.71
CA THR A 127 -15.59 -16.86 5.99
C THR A 127 -14.08 -16.90 5.83
N VAL A 128 -13.38 -16.05 6.58
CA VAL A 128 -11.92 -15.96 6.59
C VAL A 128 -11.39 -16.70 7.79
N LYS A 129 -10.46 -17.66 7.58
CA LYS A 129 -9.79 -18.43 8.63
C LYS A 129 -8.37 -17.89 8.80
N PHE A 130 -8.00 -17.60 10.03
CA PHE A 130 -6.69 -17.02 10.36
C PHE A 130 -6.23 -17.43 11.74
N ASP A 131 -4.92 -17.39 11.96
CA ASP A 131 -4.32 -17.51 13.28
C ASP A 131 -4.04 -16.12 13.84
N LEU A 132 -4.45 -15.89 15.09
CA LEU A 132 -4.13 -14.68 15.85
C LEU A 132 -3.44 -15.08 17.14
N ASN A 133 -2.18 -14.67 17.34
CA ASN A 133 -1.38 -15.02 18.50
C ASN A 133 -1.32 -16.54 18.77
N GLY A 134 -1.25 -17.35 17.72
CA GLY A 134 -1.19 -18.82 17.80
C GLY A 134 -2.55 -19.50 18.06
N GLN A 135 -3.65 -18.75 18.07
CA GLN A 135 -5.00 -19.29 18.21
C GLN A 135 -5.76 -19.21 16.89
N ALA A 136 -6.33 -20.33 16.44
CA ALA A 136 -7.17 -20.38 15.27
C ALA A 136 -8.47 -19.58 15.50
N GLN A 137 -8.79 -18.70 14.55
CA GLN A 137 -9.98 -17.87 14.57
C GLN A 137 -10.64 -17.83 13.18
N GLN A 138 -11.88 -17.38 13.15
CA GLN A 138 -12.60 -17.13 11.92
C GLN A 138 -13.43 -15.85 12.01
N LEU A 139 -13.63 -15.21 10.86
CA LEU A 139 -14.42 -14.00 10.71
C LEU A 139 -15.28 -14.11 9.46
N ALA A 140 -16.59 -13.88 9.59
CA ALA A 140 -17.47 -13.76 8.44
C ALA A 140 -17.57 -12.29 8.00
N CYS A 141 -17.57 -12.05 6.69
CA CYS A 141 -17.74 -10.73 6.10
C CYS A 141 -18.55 -10.83 4.80
N ALA A 142 -19.21 -9.73 4.41
CA ALA A 142 -19.93 -9.66 3.14
C ALA A 142 -18.98 -9.58 1.95
N LEU A 143 -17.82 -8.93 2.12
CA LEU A 143 -16.82 -8.75 1.08
C LEU A 143 -15.42 -8.90 1.67
N LEU A 144 -14.56 -9.64 0.99
CA LEU A 144 -13.13 -9.74 1.29
C LEU A 144 -12.31 -9.08 0.19
N VAL A 145 -11.35 -8.26 0.58
CA VAL A 145 -10.37 -7.66 -0.34
C VAL A 145 -8.98 -8.23 -0.05
N GLY A 146 -8.41 -8.91 -1.05
CA GLY A 146 -7.03 -9.39 -0.99
C GLY A 146 -6.05 -8.27 -1.30
N ALA A 147 -5.27 -7.86 -0.30
CA ALA A 147 -4.16 -6.90 -0.43
C ALA A 147 -2.87 -7.48 0.17
N ASP A 148 -2.71 -8.79 0.09
CA ASP A 148 -1.72 -9.62 0.77
C ASP A 148 -0.47 -9.91 -0.08
N GLY A 149 -0.28 -9.13 -1.17
CA GLY A 149 0.97 -9.03 -1.91
C GLY A 149 1.26 -10.16 -2.89
N GLY A 150 2.53 -10.32 -3.27
CA GLY A 150 2.96 -11.24 -4.33
C GLY A 150 2.72 -12.71 -4.03
N ARG A 151 2.66 -13.09 -2.75
CA ARG A 151 2.35 -14.45 -2.26
C ARG A 151 0.94 -14.54 -1.69
N SER A 152 -0.01 -13.86 -2.34
CA SER A 152 -1.38 -13.73 -1.88
C SER A 152 -2.07 -15.09 -1.68
N VAL A 153 -2.59 -15.29 -0.49
CA VAL A 153 -3.47 -16.41 -0.15
C VAL A 153 -4.83 -16.22 -0.80
N VAL A 154 -5.35 -14.98 -0.76
CA VAL A 154 -6.67 -14.66 -1.34
C VAL A 154 -6.71 -14.93 -2.84
N ARG A 155 -5.65 -14.57 -3.58
CA ARG A 155 -5.56 -14.85 -5.02
C ARG A 155 -5.70 -16.35 -5.31
N GLY A 156 -5.08 -17.21 -4.50
CA GLY A 156 -5.17 -18.67 -4.67
C GLY A 156 -6.58 -19.24 -4.59
N TYR A 157 -7.53 -18.49 -4.00
CA TYR A 157 -8.93 -18.89 -3.91
C TYR A 157 -9.82 -18.29 -5.02
N VAL A 158 -9.41 -17.17 -5.63
CA VAL A 158 -10.20 -16.48 -6.67
C VAL A 158 -9.67 -16.68 -8.07
N SER A 159 -8.43 -17.17 -8.21
CA SER A 159 -7.79 -17.42 -9.51
C SER A 159 -6.84 -18.59 -9.41
N GLU A 160 -6.95 -19.54 -10.34
CA GLU A 160 -6.06 -20.69 -10.42
C GLU A 160 -4.69 -20.33 -11.02
N ARG A 161 -4.59 -19.17 -11.70
CA ARG A 161 -3.40 -18.79 -12.46
C ARG A 161 -2.90 -17.42 -12.02
N PHE A 162 -1.60 -17.33 -11.89
CA PHE A 162 -0.84 -16.09 -11.75
C PHE A 162 0.24 -16.10 -12.83
N ASP A 163 -0.18 -15.69 -14.04
CA ASP A 163 0.70 -15.67 -15.18
C ASP A 163 1.70 -14.52 -15.07
N GLY A 164 2.94 -14.76 -15.47
CA GLY A 164 4.02 -13.78 -15.44
C GLY A 164 5.34 -14.40 -15.81
N GLU A 165 6.34 -13.54 -15.98
CA GLU A 165 7.71 -13.92 -16.29
C GLU A 165 8.64 -13.51 -15.14
N THR A 166 9.69 -14.31 -14.94
CA THR A 166 10.78 -13.94 -14.05
C THR A 166 11.89 -13.34 -14.91
N TYR A 167 12.19 -12.06 -14.66
CA TYR A 167 13.31 -11.41 -15.35
C TYR A 167 14.63 -12.06 -14.95
N PRO A 168 15.55 -12.29 -15.91
CA PRO A 168 16.87 -12.85 -15.61
C PRO A 168 17.77 -11.86 -14.87
N GLU A 169 17.48 -10.57 -14.99
CA GLU A 169 18.25 -9.51 -14.35
C GLU A 169 17.90 -9.43 -12.86
N THR A 170 18.94 -9.20 -12.06
CA THR A 170 18.82 -8.99 -10.62
C THR A 170 19.06 -7.52 -10.29
N THR A 171 18.14 -6.90 -9.58
CA THR A 171 18.30 -5.54 -9.08
C THR A 171 18.87 -5.58 -7.66
N LEU A 172 20.02 -4.92 -7.44
CA LEU A 172 20.56 -4.67 -6.12
C LEU A 172 19.98 -3.36 -5.58
N LEU A 173 19.27 -3.45 -4.45
CA LEU A 173 18.82 -2.29 -3.69
C LEU A 173 19.73 -2.08 -2.50
N ALA A 174 20.42 -0.95 -2.45
CA ALA A 174 21.21 -0.54 -1.30
C ALA A 174 20.58 0.69 -0.65
N THR A 175 20.49 0.68 0.68
CA THR A 175 20.07 1.82 1.49
C THR A 175 21.28 2.33 2.27
N THR A 176 21.52 3.63 2.21
CA THR A 176 22.62 4.31 2.90
C THR A 176 22.08 5.31 3.92
#